data_a2ded4187d603554f171bcf1a97a2c5d
#
_entry.id   a2ded4187d603554f171bcf1a97a2c5d
#
_cell.length_a   1.000
_cell.length_b   1.000
_cell.length_c   1.000
_cell.angle_alpha   90.00
_cell.angle_beta   90.00
_cell.angle_gamma   90.00
#
_symmetry.space_group_name_H-M   'P 1'
#
loop_
_entity.id
_entity.type
_entity.pdbx_description
1 polymer ?
#
loop_
_entity_poly.entity_id
_entity_poly.type
_entity_poly.pdbx_seq_one_letter_code
_entity_poly.pdbx_strand_id
1 'polypeptide(L)'
;MKAPLRRLAFLALVASGPAAAEEGAYLAISAGEYNTVDQSHAAAELGLQWRGGGHWWVFHPIAGGMVTHQGAMHGYVGFTFDLPLGPHFVVRPSFGPGLYRQGGGKDLGYPLEFRSGLEIGWRFSGGTRVGAEFYHISNASLGDKNPGENSLMLVVAIPIANLFGR
;
A
#
# COMPACT_ATOMS: atom_id res chain seq x y z
N MET A 1 -37.47 10.00 29.07
CA MET A 1 -37.43 10.08 27.59
C MET A 1 -36.20 9.33 27.12
N LYS A 2 -36.37 8.16 26.48
CA LYS A 2 -35.26 7.33 25.97
C LYS A 2 -35.07 7.65 24.48
N ALA A 3 -33.90 8.11 24.08
CA ALA A 3 -33.54 8.36 22.70
C ALA A 3 -33.41 7.04 21.92
N PRO A 4 -33.90 6.94 20.68
CA PRO A 4 -33.76 5.71 19.90
C PRO A 4 -32.35 5.60 19.34
N LEU A 5 -31.69 4.43 19.60
CA LEU A 5 -30.46 4.02 18.94
C LEU A 5 -30.72 3.91 17.41
N ARG A 6 -30.14 4.81 16.63
CA ARG A 6 -30.07 4.67 15.16
C ARG A 6 -29.09 3.53 14.84
N ARG A 7 -29.63 2.42 14.41
CA ARG A 7 -28.85 1.33 13.79
C ARG A 7 -28.30 1.84 12.47
N LEU A 8 -26.97 2.07 12.40
CA LEU A 8 -26.27 2.20 11.13
C LEU A 8 -26.28 0.82 10.47
N ALA A 9 -27.07 0.67 9.42
CA ALA A 9 -27.00 -0.48 8.54
C ALA A 9 -25.75 -0.28 7.65
N PHE A 10 -24.69 -1.06 7.90
CA PHE A 10 -23.59 -1.23 6.96
C PHE A 10 -24.13 -2.01 5.76
N LEU A 11 -24.37 -1.31 4.65
CA LEU A 11 -24.70 -1.91 3.39
C LEU A 11 -23.43 -2.55 2.81
N ALA A 12 -23.25 -3.84 3.04
CA ALA A 12 -22.23 -4.64 2.38
C ALA A 12 -22.62 -4.78 0.90
N LEU A 13 -22.07 -3.90 0.07
CA LEU A 13 -22.18 -4.03 -1.38
C LEU A 13 -21.23 -5.17 -1.82
N VAL A 14 -21.72 -6.41 -1.77
CA VAL A 14 -21.07 -7.55 -2.40
C VAL A 14 -21.29 -7.41 -3.91
N ALA A 15 -20.36 -6.72 -4.58
CA ALA A 15 -20.30 -6.75 -6.03
C ALA A 15 -19.82 -8.14 -6.45
N SER A 16 -20.75 -9.01 -6.86
CA SER A 16 -20.47 -10.25 -7.58
C SER A 16 -19.98 -9.90 -8.98
N GLY A 17 -18.71 -9.50 -9.09
CA GLY A 17 -17.99 -9.44 -10.35
C GLY A 17 -17.62 -10.84 -10.81
N PRO A 18 -17.37 -11.07 -12.13
CA PRO A 18 -16.90 -12.37 -12.63
C PRO A 18 -15.66 -12.76 -11.83
N ALA A 19 -15.60 -14.05 -11.43
CA ALA A 19 -14.47 -14.62 -10.70
C ALA A 19 -13.17 -14.16 -11.39
N ALA A 20 -12.40 -13.31 -10.73
CA ALA A 20 -11.11 -12.91 -11.24
C ALA A 20 -10.29 -14.19 -11.39
N ALA A 21 -9.87 -14.50 -12.63
CA ALA A 21 -8.90 -15.56 -12.87
C ALA A 21 -7.77 -15.34 -11.83
N GLU A 22 -7.25 -16.43 -11.21
CA GLU A 22 -6.18 -16.35 -10.22
C GLU A 22 -5.08 -15.43 -10.76
N GLU A 23 -5.07 -14.20 -10.27
CA GLU A 23 -4.07 -13.25 -10.69
C GLU A 23 -2.73 -13.72 -10.11
N GLY A 24 -1.76 -13.99 -10.99
CA GLY A 24 -0.41 -14.37 -10.59
C GLY A 24 0.24 -13.30 -9.69
N ALA A 25 1.39 -13.60 -9.15
CA ALA A 25 2.15 -12.65 -8.35
C ALA A 25 2.61 -11.45 -9.21
N TYR A 26 2.74 -10.28 -8.57
CA TYR A 26 3.22 -9.03 -9.17
C TYR A 26 4.52 -8.56 -8.54
N LEU A 27 5.33 -7.91 -9.35
CA LEU A 27 6.40 -7.04 -8.89
C LEU A 27 5.98 -5.59 -9.16
N ALA A 28 5.90 -4.77 -8.11
CA ALA A 28 5.57 -3.36 -8.20
C ALA A 28 6.81 -2.51 -7.90
N ILE A 29 7.06 -1.54 -8.76
CA ILE A 29 8.08 -0.51 -8.59
C ILE A 29 7.36 0.81 -8.42
N SER A 30 7.82 1.63 -7.49
CA SER A 30 7.24 2.94 -7.25
C SER A 30 8.30 4.03 -7.14
N ALA A 31 7.91 5.24 -7.52
CA ALA A 31 8.72 6.44 -7.37
C ALA A 31 7.82 7.61 -6.96
N GLY A 32 8.28 8.46 -6.05
CA GLY A 32 7.48 9.58 -5.59
C GLY A 32 8.17 10.42 -4.52
N GLU A 33 7.36 11.01 -3.66
CA GLU A 33 7.80 11.91 -2.61
C GLU A 33 7.47 11.36 -1.23
N TYR A 34 8.53 11.19 -0.44
CA TYR A 34 8.47 10.92 1.00
C TYR A 34 8.13 12.19 1.77
N ASN A 35 7.30 12.05 2.82
CA ASN A 35 6.86 13.11 3.73
C ASN A 35 6.20 14.30 3.01
N THR A 36 5.34 13.97 2.05
CA THR A 36 4.70 14.92 1.14
C THR A 36 3.73 15.90 1.82
N VAL A 37 3.22 15.59 3.03
CA VAL A 37 2.23 16.43 3.73
C VAL A 37 2.90 17.51 4.58
N ASP A 38 3.84 17.15 5.47
CA ASP A 38 4.47 18.14 6.34
C ASP A 38 5.74 18.76 5.76
N GLN A 39 6.31 18.14 4.72
CA GLN A 39 7.44 18.68 3.95
C GLN A 39 8.74 18.89 4.74
N SER A 40 8.77 18.64 6.05
CA SER A 40 9.93 18.95 6.92
C SER A 40 11.20 18.18 6.54
N HIS A 41 11.03 17.00 5.92
CA HIS A 41 12.07 16.11 5.42
C HIS A 41 11.67 15.54 4.06
N ALA A 42 11.04 16.35 3.21
CA ALA A 42 10.61 15.90 1.89
C ALA A 42 11.80 15.36 1.08
N ALA A 43 11.61 14.21 0.45
CA ALA A 43 12.68 13.53 -0.25
C ALA A 43 12.14 12.72 -1.42
N ALA A 44 12.92 12.56 -2.49
CA ALA A 44 12.62 11.57 -3.51
C ALA A 44 12.71 10.17 -2.91
N GLU A 45 11.71 9.35 -3.22
CA GLU A 45 11.55 7.99 -2.74
C GLU A 45 11.44 7.00 -3.89
N LEU A 46 12.07 5.83 -3.72
CA LEU A 46 11.91 4.66 -4.56
C LEU A 46 11.40 3.49 -3.72
N GLY A 47 10.47 2.73 -4.26
CA GLY A 47 9.90 1.56 -3.61
C GLY A 47 9.92 0.33 -4.51
N LEU A 48 10.00 -0.83 -3.86
CA LEU A 48 9.86 -2.14 -4.49
C LEU A 48 8.94 -3.00 -3.62
N GLN A 49 7.96 -3.65 -4.24
CA GLN A 49 7.00 -4.50 -3.53
C GLN A 49 6.69 -5.76 -4.34
N TRP A 50 6.87 -6.90 -3.73
CA TRP A 50 6.28 -8.15 -4.19
C TRP A 50 4.83 -8.27 -3.69
N ARG A 51 3.92 -8.73 -4.56
CA ARG A 51 2.52 -8.98 -4.27
C ARG A 51 2.21 -10.42 -4.64
N GLY A 52 1.82 -11.23 -3.68
CA GLY A 52 1.53 -12.65 -3.90
C GLY A 52 0.29 -12.87 -4.76
N GLY A 53 0.37 -13.86 -5.67
CA GLY A 53 -0.77 -14.29 -6.48
C GLY A 53 -1.77 -15.15 -5.71
N GLY A 54 -1.31 -15.89 -4.68
CA GLY A 54 -2.18 -16.63 -3.78
C GLY A 54 -2.92 -15.68 -2.84
N HIS A 55 -4.12 -16.06 -2.43
CA HIS A 55 -4.91 -15.29 -1.47
C HIS A 55 -5.41 -16.19 -0.35
N TRP A 56 -5.46 -15.63 0.85
CA TRP A 56 -6.21 -16.21 1.95
C TRP A 56 -7.50 -15.42 2.08
N TRP A 57 -8.59 -16.04 1.65
CA TRP A 57 -9.89 -15.42 1.46
C TRP A 57 -9.82 -14.32 0.39
N VAL A 58 -9.80 -13.02 0.75
CA VAL A 58 -9.66 -11.87 -0.18
C VAL A 58 -8.29 -11.18 -0.08
N PHE A 59 -7.44 -11.62 0.85
CA PHE A 59 -6.17 -10.97 1.14
C PHE A 59 -5.03 -11.60 0.36
N HIS A 60 -4.21 -10.75 -0.26
CA HIS A 60 -2.95 -11.11 -0.91
C HIS A 60 -1.78 -10.70 -0.02
N PRO A 61 -0.81 -11.59 0.24
CA PRO A 61 0.38 -11.22 0.98
C PRO A 61 1.23 -10.23 0.19
N ILE A 62 1.85 -9.30 0.91
CA ILE A 62 2.82 -8.36 0.35
C ILE A 62 4.11 -8.36 1.17
N ALA A 63 5.23 -8.11 0.50
CA ALA A 63 6.50 -7.81 1.12
C ALA A 63 7.19 -6.74 0.29
N GLY A 64 7.75 -5.73 0.93
CA GLY A 64 8.34 -4.63 0.19
C GLY A 64 9.27 -3.77 1.03
N GLY A 65 9.82 -2.77 0.37
CA GLY A 65 10.64 -1.77 1.02
C GLY A 65 10.70 -0.49 0.20
N MET A 66 11.08 0.57 0.86
CA MET A 66 11.36 1.86 0.24
C MET A 66 12.71 2.40 0.72
N VAL A 67 13.28 3.28 -0.07
CA VAL A 67 14.47 4.05 0.25
C VAL A 67 14.34 5.47 -0.28
N THR A 68 14.77 6.44 0.52
CA THR A 68 14.86 7.85 0.09
C THR A 68 16.28 8.20 -0.30
N HIS A 69 16.45 9.25 -1.11
CA HIS A 69 17.79 9.77 -1.46
C HIS A 69 18.56 10.29 -0.23
N GLN A 70 17.89 10.55 0.89
CA GLN A 70 18.47 10.95 2.17
C GLN A 70 18.83 9.77 3.06
N GLY A 71 18.57 8.51 2.61
CA GLY A 71 18.92 7.28 3.31
C GLY A 71 17.90 6.82 4.36
N ALA A 72 16.70 7.38 4.41
CA ALA A 72 15.60 6.77 5.14
C ALA A 72 15.18 5.47 4.42
N MET A 73 14.87 4.43 5.18
CA MET A 73 14.51 3.12 4.66
C MET A 73 13.38 2.52 5.51
N HIS A 74 12.45 1.83 4.85
CA HIS A 74 11.42 1.03 5.53
C HIS A 74 11.25 -0.29 4.80
N GLY A 75 11.39 -1.41 5.50
CA GLY A 75 11.08 -2.75 5.00
C GLY A 75 9.85 -3.29 5.72
N TYR A 76 8.90 -3.86 4.99
CA TYR A 76 7.63 -4.30 5.56
C TYR A 76 7.11 -5.60 4.95
N VAL A 77 6.25 -6.27 5.70
CA VAL A 77 5.41 -7.37 5.25
C VAL A 77 3.97 -7.08 5.62
N GLY A 78 3.02 -7.65 4.92
CA GLY A 78 1.63 -7.37 5.21
C GLY A 78 0.66 -8.01 4.23
N PHE A 79 -0.47 -7.37 4.05
CA PHE A 79 -1.51 -7.81 3.14
C PHE A 79 -2.16 -6.63 2.42
N THR A 80 -2.75 -6.96 1.29
CA THR A 80 -3.56 -6.08 0.46
C THR A 80 -4.77 -6.85 -0.06
N PHE A 81 -5.77 -6.15 -0.59
CA PHE A 81 -6.88 -6.76 -1.33
C PHE A 81 -7.31 -5.82 -2.46
N ASP A 82 -7.86 -6.41 -3.51
CA ASP A 82 -8.29 -5.68 -4.69
C ASP A 82 -9.78 -5.41 -4.65
N LEU A 83 -10.15 -4.15 -4.82
CA LEU A 83 -11.51 -3.67 -5.02
C LEU A 83 -11.66 -3.23 -6.49
N PRO A 84 -12.15 -4.09 -7.39
CA PRO A 84 -12.34 -3.71 -8.78
C PRO A 84 -13.48 -2.68 -8.90
N LEU A 85 -13.20 -1.60 -9.62
CA LEU A 85 -14.18 -0.57 -10.00
C LEU A 85 -14.36 -0.59 -11.53
N GLY A 86 -15.23 -1.48 -12.00
CA GLY A 86 -15.41 -1.75 -13.42
C GLY A 86 -14.27 -2.59 -14.01
N PRO A 87 -14.09 -2.59 -15.35
CA PRO A 87 -13.17 -3.52 -16.02
C PRO A 87 -11.69 -3.17 -15.87
N HIS A 88 -11.36 -1.93 -15.58
CA HIS A 88 -9.99 -1.44 -15.62
C HIS A 88 -9.49 -0.84 -14.31
N PHE A 89 -10.33 -0.12 -13.56
CA PHE A 89 -9.90 0.50 -12.30
C PHE A 89 -9.86 -0.51 -11.17
N VAL A 90 -8.86 -0.37 -10.32
CA VAL A 90 -8.73 -1.13 -9.08
C VAL A 90 -8.33 -0.18 -7.96
N VAL A 91 -9.01 -0.29 -6.82
CA VAL A 91 -8.60 0.35 -5.56
C VAL A 91 -8.01 -0.73 -4.67
N ARG A 92 -6.85 -0.45 -4.10
CA ARG A 92 -6.07 -1.42 -3.34
C ARG A 92 -5.64 -0.84 -2.00
N PRO A 93 -6.39 -1.06 -0.92
CA PRO A 93 -5.90 -0.82 0.43
C PRO A 93 -4.85 -1.85 0.81
N SER A 94 -3.86 -1.42 1.59
CA SER A 94 -2.78 -2.26 2.12
C SER A 94 -2.48 -1.91 3.56
N PHE A 95 -2.01 -2.92 4.32
CA PHE A 95 -1.56 -2.73 5.69
C PHE A 95 -0.46 -3.73 6.04
N GLY A 96 0.52 -3.28 6.82
CA GLY A 96 1.55 -4.17 7.34
C GLY A 96 2.50 -3.52 8.32
N PRO A 97 3.05 -4.28 9.27
CA PRO A 97 4.18 -3.89 10.10
C PRO A 97 5.48 -3.91 9.30
N GLY A 98 6.43 -3.09 9.73
CA GLY A 98 7.75 -3.03 9.15
C GLY A 98 8.79 -2.43 10.07
N LEU A 99 10.03 -2.42 9.60
CA LEU A 99 11.15 -1.81 10.32
C LEU A 99 11.62 -0.57 9.55
N TYR A 100 11.67 0.52 10.25
CA TYR A 100 12.08 1.82 9.73
C TYR A 100 13.48 2.19 10.25
N ARG A 101 14.29 2.75 9.35
CA ARG A 101 15.56 3.40 9.65
C ARG A 101 15.50 4.84 9.16
N GLN A 102 15.74 5.77 10.04
CA GLN A 102 15.63 7.20 9.78
C GLN A 102 16.60 7.70 8.68
N GLY A 103 17.88 7.31 8.71
CA GLY A 103 18.89 7.96 7.86
C GLY A 103 18.91 9.47 8.05
N GLY A 104 18.81 10.21 6.94
CA GLY A 104 18.60 11.67 6.93
C GLY A 104 17.12 12.10 6.86
N GLY A 105 16.19 11.17 6.96
CA GLY A 105 14.75 11.45 6.93
C GLY A 105 14.16 11.82 8.28
N LYS A 106 12.85 11.80 8.36
CA LYS A 106 12.08 12.15 9.57
C LYS A 106 12.28 11.12 10.69
N ASP A 107 12.49 11.58 11.92
CA ASP A 107 12.52 10.72 13.08
C ASP A 107 11.10 10.36 13.51
N LEU A 108 10.70 9.10 13.28
CA LEU A 108 9.36 8.59 13.57
C LEU A 108 9.19 8.10 15.02
N GLY A 109 10.29 8.08 15.80
CA GLY A 109 10.26 7.83 17.24
C GLY A 109 10.38 6.36 17.65
N TYR A 110 10.20 5.40 16.74
CA TYR A 110 10.33 3.98 17.03
C TYR A 110 10.75 3.19 15.77
N PRO A 111 11.54 2.11 15.90
CA PRO A 111 11.94 1.32 14.73
C PRO A 111 10.82 0.49 14.12
N LEU A 112 9.87 0.00 14.93
CA LEU A 112 8.71 -0.73 14.42
C LEU A 112 7.63 0.27 14.01
N GLU A 113 7.32 0.28 12.72
CA GLU A 113 6.34 1.17 12.12
C GLU A 113 5.29 0.36 11.35
N PHE A 114 4.06 0.84 11.33
CA PHE A 114 2.97 0.25 10.55
C PHE A 114 2.72 1.12 9.32
N ARG A 115 2.67 0.47 8.16
CA ARG A 115 2.34 1.10 6.89
C ARG A 115 0.88 0.85 6.55
N SER A 116 0.12 1.91 6.27
CA SER A 116 -1.25 1.87 5.75
C SER A 116 -1.29 2.59 4.42
N GLY A 117 -1.68 1.93 3.35
CA GLY A 117 -1.68 2.48 2.00
C GLY A 117 -3.01 2.35 1.29
N LEU A 118 -3.24 3.24 0.34
CA LEU A 118 -4.34 3.19 -0.62
C LEU A 118 -3.80 3.49 -2.01
N GLU A 119 -3.87 2.49 -2.91
CA GLU A 119 -3.53 2.64 -4.32
C GLU A 119 -4.80 2.71 -5.17
N ILE A 120 -4.79 3.59 -6.17
CA ILE A 120 -5.78 3.61 -7.25
C ILE A 120 -5.01 3.41 -8.55
N GLY A 121 -5.34 2.34 -9.27
CA GLY A 121 -4.62 1.95 -10.47
C GLY A 121 -5.53 1.62 -11.65
N TRP A 122 -4.96 1.76 -12.84
CA TRP A 122 -5.53 1.30 -14.10
C TRP A 122 -4.87 -0.03 -14.49
N ARG A 123 -5.68 -1.04 -14.77
CA ARG A 123 -5.23 -2.35 -15.26
C ARG A 123 -5.36 -2.44 -16.78
N PHE A 124 -4.26 -2.70 -17.44
CA PHE A 124 -4.18 -2.95 -18.88
C PHE A 124 -4.52 -4.41 -19.21
N SER A 125 -4.84 -4.68 -20.47
CA SER A 125 -5.21 -6.03 -20.96
C SER A 125 -4.12 -7.09 -20.70
N GLY A 126 -2.84 -6.70 -20.67
CA GLY A 126 -1.72 -7.59 -20.33
C GLY A 126 -1.51 -7.78 -18.83
N GLY A 127 -2.42 -7.30 -17.96
CA GLY A 127 -2.37 -7.43 -16.51
C GLY A 127 -1.49 -6.39 -15.83
N THR A 128 -0.60 -5.70 -16.52
CA THR A 128 0.19 -4.59 -15.97
C THR A 128 -0.74 -3.51 -15.42
N ARG A 129 -0.38 -2.93 -14.27
CA ARG A 129 -1.13 -1.86 -13.62
C ARG A 129 -0.25 -0.63 -13.45
N VAL A 130 -0.85 0.54 -13.67
CA VAL A 130 -0.22 1.84 -13.41
C VAL A 130 -1.17 2.65 -12.54
N GLY A 131 -0.66 3.23 -11.47
CA GLY A 131 -1.50 3.94 -10.52
C GLY A 131 -0.73 4.93 -9.65
N ALA A 132 -1.47 5.49 -8.71
CA ALA A 132 -0.93 6.32 -7.63
C ALA A 132 -1.29 5.67 -6.30
N GLU A 133 -0.35 5.70 -5.37
CA GLU A 133 -0.52 5.22 -4.01
C GLU A 133 -0.19 6.35 -3.05
N PHE A 134 -1.11 6.57 -2.10
CA PHE A 134 -0.85 7.35 -0.91
C PHE A 134 -0.72 6.40 0.27
N TYR A 135 0.34 6.52 1.05
CA TYR A 135 0.50 5.72 2.25
C TYR A 135 0.99 6.52 3.44
N HIS A 136 0.71 6.00 4.61
CA HIS A 136 1.11 6.53 5.91
C HIS A 136 1.93 5.50 6.67
N ILE A 137 3.01 5.94 7.32
CA ILE A 137 3.80 5.15 8.26
C ILE A 137 3.70 5.77 9.64
N SER A 138 3.44 4.95 10.67
CA SER A 138 3.40 5.40 12.06
C SER A 138 3.60 4.22 13.01
N ASN A 139 4.09 4.51 14.23
CA ASN A 139 4.36 3.46 15.23
C ASN A 139 3.16 3.13 16.13
N ALA A 140 1.97 3.61 15.81
CA ALA A 140 0.77 3.38 16.62
C ALA A 140 0.96 3.77 18.11
N SER A 141 1.78 4.77 18.40
CA SER A 141 2.14 5.22 19.76
C SER A 141 2.89 4.17 20.59
N LEU A 142 3.63 3.27 19.97
CA LEU A 142 4.53 2.33 20.67
C LEU A 142 5.81 3.00 21.17
N GLY A 143 6.22 4.12 20.59
CA GLY A 143 7.34 4.94 21.04
C GLY A 143 6.91 6.15 21.86
N ASP A 144 7.89 6.92 22.34
CA ASP A 144 7.65 8.15 23.12
C ASP A 144 7.00 9.28 22.30
N LYS A 145 7.11 9.19 20.97
CA LYS A 145 6.46 10.09 20.01
C LYS A 145 5.99 9.32 18.79
N ASN A 146 4.96 9.82 18.11
CA ASN A 146 4.40 9.21 16.92
C ASN A 146 4.04 10.30 15.89
N PRO A 147 5.04 10.99 15.29
CA PRO A 147 4.75 12.06 14.33
C PRO A 147 4.20 11.53 13.01
N GLY A 148 4.49 10.25 12.67
CA GLY A 148 4.18 9.64 11.40
C GLY A 148 4.78 10.34 10.19
N GLU A 149 4.63 9.76 9.02
CA GLU A 149 4.91 10.39 7.73
C GLU A 149 3.91 9.94 6.67
N ASN A 150 3.83 10.66 5.55
CA ASN A 150 2.95 10.36 4.43
C ASN A 150 3.70 10.48 3.13
N SER A 151 3.61 9.47 2.28
CA SER A 151 4.23 9.46 0.96
C SER A 151 3.20 9.38 -0.15
N LEU A 152 3.49 10.03 -1.27
CA LEU A 152 2.70 9.94 -2.51
C LEU A 152 3.57 9.37 -3.62
N MET A 153 3.13 8.24 -4.20
CA MET A 153 3.90 7.43 -5.14
C MET A 153 3.16 7.23 -6.45
N LEU A 154 3.87 7.24 -7.56
CA LEU A 154 3.47 6.60 -8.80
C LEU A 154 3.91 5.14 -8.77
N VAL A 155 3.06 4.22 -9.18
CA VAL A 155 3.27 2.76 -9.08
C VAL A 155 3.10 2.12 -10.44
N VAL A 156 4.03 1.24 -10.80
CA VAL A 156 3.90 0.32 -11.92
C VAL A 156 4.02 -1.10 -11.38
N ALA A 157 2.96 -1.90 -11.49
CA ALA A 157 2.93 -3.29 -11.06
C ALA A 157 2.83 -4.21 -12.29
N ILE A 158 3.80 -5.11 -12.44
CA ILE A 158 3.95 -6.01 -13.58
C ILE A 158 3.71 -7.44 -13.09
N PRO A 159 2.84 -8.22 -13.75
CA PRO A 159 2.72 -9.64 -13.48
C PRO A 159 4.08 -10.33 -13.62
N ILE A 160 4.50 -11.12 -12.62
CA ILE A 160 5.81 -11.79 -12.65
C ILE A 160 5.92 -12.74 -13.86
N ALA A 161 4.80 -13.35 -14.27
CA ALA A 161 4.75 -14.16 -15.48
C ALA A 161 5.21 -13.40 -16.74
N ASN A 162 4.90 -12.10 -16.84
CA ASN A 162 5.29 -11.27 -17.98
C ASN A 162 6.79 -10.93 -17.98
N LEU A 163 7.45 -10.97 -16.82
CA LEU A 163 8.89 -10.71 -16.71
C LEU A 163 9.75 -11.88 -17.19
N PHE A 164 9.20 -13.10 -17.17
CA PHE A 164 9.93 -14.33 -17.49
C PHE A 164 9.40 -15.03 -18.74
N GLY A 165 8.52 -14.39 -19.54
CA GLY A 165 8.10 -14.86 -20.85
C GLY A 165 7.27 -16.15 -20.83
N ARG A 166 6.40 -16.32 -19.83
CA ARG A 166 5.46 -17.44 -19.73
C ARG A 166 4.03 -16.98 -19.95
#